data_2e00634fc07fdb7de71a91ee6c4f2e55
#
_entry.id   2e00634fc07fdb7de71a91ee6c4f2e55
#
_cell.length_a   1.000
_cell.length_b   1.000
_cell.length_c   1.000
_cell.angle_alpha   90.00
_cell.angle_beta   90.00
_cell.angle_gamma   90.00
#
_symmetry.space_group_name_H-M   'P 1'
#
loop_
_entity.id
_entity.type
_entity.pdbx_description
1 polymer ?
#
loop_
_entity_poly.entity_id
_entity_poly.type
_entity_poly.pdbx_seq_one_letter_code
_entity_poly.pdbx_strand_id
1 'polypeptide(L)'
;MRGLRFFLLGIGLVAVATSCARRSDGDIVVVADSTTTTSEPTTTTSESPGTTEAGIGVFPEDLGVGDCFNDSGLGTPELGEIIQVDCTSPHDAEVFGVTTLPSAPGALYPGVDEVDRLSFELCMGEFATYVGIDFLDSMWELTYIFPAEESWRKYDDRLVVCSLNDPNFNKIEGSQRGTRT
;
A
#
# COMPACT_ATOMS: atom_id res chain seq x y z
N MET A 1 -6.66 37.94 -43.79
CA MET A 1 -6.42 39.22 -43.08
C MET A 1 -5.94 38.80 -41.68
N ARG A 2 -4.66 38.82 -41.51
CA ARG A 2 -3.80 39.66 -40.67
C ARG A 2 -4.11 39.58 -39.16
N GLY A 3 -3.13 39.05 -38.42
CA GLY A 3 -2.96 39.27 -37.00
C GLY A 3 -1.90 38.39 -36.35
N LEU A 4 -0.66 38.51 -36.86
CA LEU A 4 0.56 37.95 -36.22
C LEU A 4 0.91 38.82 -35.00
N ARG A 5 1.01 38.24 -33.80
CA ARG A 5 1.65 38.90 -32.65
C ARG A 5 2.71 37.97 -32.04
N PHE A 6 3.95 38.33 -32.38
CA PHE A 6 5.14 37.92 -31.64
C PHE A 6 5.13 38.51 -30.23
N PHE A 7 5.51 37.74 -29.23
CA PHE A 7 6.05 38.27 -27.98
C PHE A 7 7.35 37.56 -27.63
N LEU A 8 8.35 38.42 -27.42
CA LEU A 8 9.75 38.11 -27.22
C LEU A 8 10.10 37.70 -25.79
N LEU A 9 11.05 36.79 -25.69
CA LEU A 9 12.15 36.61 -24.71
C LEU A 9 12.03 37.22 -23.30
N GLY A 10 12.17 36.33 -22.30
CA GLY A 10 12.72 36.65 -21.00
C GLY A 10 13.69 35.55 -20.57
N ILE A 11 15.00 35.79 -20.81
CA ILE A 11 16.09 34.93 -20.31
C ILE A 11 16.33 35.31 -18.87
N GLY A 12 15.96 34.44 -17.92
CA GLY A 12 16.28 34.55 -16.48
C GLY A 12 17.49 33.69 -16.16
N LEU A 13 18.62 34.33 -15.91
CA LEU A 13 19.87 33.75 -15.44
C LEU A 13 19.74 33.45 -13.95
N VAL A 14 19.76 32.18 -13.52
CA VAL A 14 19.83 31.79 -12.11
C VAL A 14 21.25 31.33 -11.80
N ALA A 15 21.90 32.06 -10.90
CA ALA A 15 23.24 31.80 -10.39
C ALA A 15 23.23 30.60 -9.43
N VAL A 16 24.12 29.63 -9.69
CA VAL A 16 24.41 28.50 -8.82
C VAL A 16 25.39 28.94 -7.74
N ALA A 17 24.96 28.95 -6.48
CA ALA A 17 25.84 29.13 -5.34
C ALA A 17 26.37 27.78 -4.85
N THR A 18 27.66 27.55 -5.06
CA THR A 18 28.42 26.39 -4.58
C THR A 18 28.78 26.59 -3.11
N SER A 19 28.22 25.83 -2.20
CA SER A 19 28.62 25.80 -0.78
C SER A 19 29.58 24.66 -0.51
N CYS A 20 30.83 24.99 -0.21
CA CYS A 20 31.84 24.04 0.30
C CYS A 20 31.54 23.66 1.74
N ALA A 21 31.32 22.38 2.01
CA ALA A 21 31.30 21.81 3.35
C ALA A 21 32.73 21.52 3.82
N ARG A 22 33.13 22.09 4.96
CA ARG A 22 34.38 21.79 5.64
C ARG A 22 34.27 20.48 6.42
N ARG A 23 35.27 19.63 6.21
CA ARG A 23 35.57 18.45 7.02
C ARG A 23 36.24 18.91 8.31
N SER A 24 35.74 18.48 9.47
CA SER A 24 36.43 18.54 10.74
C SER A 24 36.93 17.17 11.12
N ASP A 25 38.26 17.00 11.12
CA ASP A 25 38.93 15.91 11.79
C ASP A 25 38.80 16.12 13.31
N GLY A 26 38.36 15.06 14.00
CA GLY A 26 38.31 15.00 15.45
C GLY A 26 38.87 13.68 15.94
N ASP A 27 40.04 13.74 16.55
CA ASP A 27 40.84 12.69 17.19
C ASP A 27 40.03 11.72 18.04
N ILE A 28 40.33 10.41 17.85
CA ILE A 28 39.90 9.34 18.74
C ILE A 28 40.97 9.11 19.79
N VAL A 29 40.71 9.48 21.06
CA VAL A 29 41.51 9.05 22.18
C VAL A 29 40.92 7.79 22.77
N VAL A 30 41.64 6.69 22.64
CA VAL A 30 41.33 5.42 23.30
C VAL A 30 41.98 5.44 24.67
N VAL A 31 41.20 5.45 25.76
CA VAL A 31 41.66 5.16 27.10
C VAL A 31 41.02 3.87 27.56
N ALA A 32 41.86 2.83 27.66
CA ALA A 32 41.51 1.59 28.33
C ALA A 32 41.68 1.79 29.85
N ASP A 33 40.64 1.51 30.63
CA ASP A 33 40.81 1.17 32.03
C ASP A 33 39.80 0.09 32.44
N SER A 34 40.36 -0.99 32.99
CA SER A 34 39.65 -2.17 33.44
C SER A 34 39.23 -1.96 34.90
N THR A 35 37.93 -2.09 35.18
CA THR A 35 37.52 -2.49 36.53
C THR A 35 36.19 -3.28 36.45
N THR A 36 36.33 -4.55 36.81
CA THR A 36 35.26 -5.51 37.02
C THR A 36 34.42 -5.09 38.23
N THR A 37 33.11 -4.90 38.01
CA THR A 37 32.13 -4.98 39.12
C THR A 37 30.87 -5.63 38.57
N THR A 38 30.65 -6.86 39.01
CA THR A 38 29.41 -7.64 38.84
C THR A 38 28.30 -6.95 39.61
N SER A 39 27.30 -6.45 38.92
CA SER A 39 25.99 -6.14 39.48
C SER A 39 24.95 -6.51 38.43
N GLU A 40 24.21 -7.55 38.75
CA GLU A 40 23.05 -8.04 38.04
C GLU A 40 21.95 -6.97 38.08
N PRO A 41 21.47 -6.43 36.94
CA PRO A 41 20.23 -5.68 36.96
C PRO A 41 19.06 -6.65 36.68
N THR A 42 18.24 -6.84 37.69
CA THR A 42 16.90 -7.36 37.54
C THR A 42 16.14 -6.45 36.56
N THR A 43 16.12 -6.81 35.29
CA THR A 43 15.29 -6.16 34.29
C THR A 43 13.86 -6.65 34.50
N THR A 44 13.06 -5.87 35.20
CA THR A 44 11.61 -6.01 35.14
C THR A 44 11.18 -5.50 33.78
N THR A 45 11.16 -6.39 32.80
CA THR A 45 10.48 -6.15 31.53
C THR A 45 8.99 -6.11 31.81
N SER A 46 8.44 -4.91 31.88
CA SER A 46 6.99 -4.72 31.75
C SER A 46 6.63 -4.97 30.29
N GLU A 47 6.42 -6.21 29.95
CA GLU A 47 5.74 -6.55 28.71
C GLU A 47 4.30 -6.06 28.84
N SER A 48 4.02 -4.94 28.15
CA SER A 48 2.68 -4.66 27.68
C SER A 48 2.29 -5.82 26.77
N PRO A 49 1.14 -6.49 26.97
CA PRO A 49 0.69 -7.48 26.02
C PRO A 49 0.25 -6.76 24.74
N GLY A 50 1.20 -6.42 23.90
CA GLY A 50 0.98 -6.22 22.48
C GLY A 50 0.69 -7.59 21.91
N THR A 51 -0.58 -7.88 21.63
CA THR A 51 -0.96 -9.04 20.82
C THR A 51 -0.32 -8.82 19.45
N THR A 52 0.85 -9.41 19.24
CA THR A 52 1.44 -9.50 17.91
C THR A 52 0.53 -10.44 17.14
N GLU A 53 -0.32 -9.91 16.29
CA GLU A 53 -1.06 -10.71 15.34
C GLU A 53 -0.04 -11.49 14.52
N ALA A 54 -0.05 -12.80 14.68
CA ALA A 54 0.83 -13.70 13.97
C ALA A 54 0.29 -13.84 12.54
N GLY A 55 0.61 -12.86 11.67
CA GLY A 55 0.32 -12.89 10.24
C GLY A 55 1.55 -13.28 9.42
N ILE A 56 1.34 -13.53 8.15
CA ILE A 56 2.37 -13.87 7.18
C ILE A 56 2.48 -12.72 6.19
N GLY A 57 3.70 -12.16 6.03
CA GLY A 57 3.98 -11.18 4.96
C GLY A 57 3.75 -11.81 3.59
N VAL A 58 2.93 -11.18 2.76
CA VAL A 58 2.55 -11.68 1.43
C VAL A 58 2.66 -10.57 0.39
N PHE A 59 2.80 -10.96 -0.87
CA PHE A 59 2.65 -10.05 -2.00
C PHE A 59 1.20 -10.00 -2.49
N PRO A 60 0.77 -8.92 -3.17
CA PRO A 60 -0.58 -8.79 -3.70
C PRO A 60 -1.02 -9.97 -4.57
N GLU A 61 -0.11 -10.52 -5.38
CA GLU A 61 -0.33 -11.66 -6.27
C GLU A 61 -0.57 -13.00 -5.54
N ASP A 62 -0.23 -13.06 -4.26
CA ASP A 62 -0.44 -14.25 -3.42
C ASP A 62 -1.80 -14.23 -2.72
N LEU A 63 -2.51 -13.09 -2.75
CA LEU A 63 -3.82 -12.96 -2.14
C LEU A 63 -4.92 -13.63 -2.97
N GLY A 64 -5.78 -14.37 -2.29
CA GLY A 64 -6.93 -15.07 -2.85
C GLY A 64 -8.26 -14.56 -2.29
N VAL A 65 -9.35 -14.89 -2.98
CA VAL A 65 -10.71 -14.54 -2.54
C VAL A 65 -11.05 -15.19 -1.19
N GLY A 66 -11.31 -14.37 -0.19
CA GLY A 66 -11.59 -14.76 1.18
C GLY A 66 -10.40 -14.59 2.12
N ASP A 67 -9.26 -14.12 1.62
CA ASP A 67 -8.12 -13.79 2.47
C ASP A 67 -8.36 -12.49 3.21
N CYS A 68 -8.02 -12.47 4.50
CA CYS A 68 -8.05 -11.30 5.36
C CYS A 68 -6.64 -10.82 5.64
N PHE A 69 -6.43 -9.49 5.65
CA PHE A 69 -5.09 -8.96 5.79
C PHE A 69 -5.07 -7.61 6.51
N ASN A 70 -3.89 -7.28 7.03
CA ASN A 70 -3.53 -5.97 7.52
C ASN A 70 -2.62 -5.28 6.52
N ASP A 71 -2.87 -4.01 6.24
CA ASP A 71 -2.09 -3.17 5.34
C ASP A 71 -1.70 -1.88 6.05
N SER A 72 -0.41 -1.69 6.29
CA SER A 72 0.12 -0.48 6.92
C SER A 72 -0.06 0.78 6.05
N GLY A 73 -0.38 0.62 4.76
CA GLY A 73 -0.67 1.69 3.80
C GLY A 73 -2.15 1.95 3.56
N LEU A 74 -3.07 1.22 4.18
CA LEU A 74 -4.51 1.36 3.95
C LEU A 74 -4.98 2.81 4.13
N GLY A 75 -5.69 3.32 3.13
CA GLY A 75 -6.13 4.72 3.08
C GLY A 75 -5.09 5.70 2.57
N THR A 76 -3.94 5.24 2.10
CA THR A 76 -2.93 6.02 1.38
C THR A 76 -2.84 5.59 -0.09
N PRO A 77 -2.28 6.41 -1.00
CA PRO A 77 -2.11 5.99 -2.39
C PRO A 77 -0.98 4.96 -2.59
N GLU A 78 -0.21 4.67 -1.56
CA GLU A 78 0.91 3.73 -1.60
C GLU A 78 0.54 2.46 -0.84
N LEU A 79 0.78 1.31 -1.45
CA LEU A 79 0.63 0.02 -0.79
C LEU A 79 1.66 -0.13 0.32
N GLY A 80 1.20 -0.45 1.53
CA GLY A 80 2.06 -0.77 2.66
C GLY A 80 2.51 -2.23 2.68
N GLU A 81 3.02 -2.66 3.82
CA GLU A 81 3.30 -4.08 4.05
C GLU A 81 1.98 -4.83 4.26
N ILE A 82 1.75 -5.86 3.45
CA ILE A 82 0.56 -6.71 3.54
C ILE A 82 0.89 -7.90 4.45
N ILE A 83 0.11 -8.03 5.52
CA ILE A 83 0.21 -9.14 6.46
C ILE A 83 -1.10 -9.92 6.42
N GLN A 84 -1.07 -11.10 5.80
CA GLN A 84 -2.22 -12.00 5.77
C GLN A 84 -2.46 -12.58 7.18
N VAL A 85 -3.72 -12.55 7.62
CA VAL A 85 -4.15 -13.02 8.94
C VAL A 85 -5.37 -13.92 8.80
N ASP A 86 -5.70 -14.67 9.87
CA ASP A 86 -6.97 -15.39 9.94
C ASP A 86 -8.13 -14.40 10.07
N CYS A 87 -9.20 -14.57 9.30
CA CYS A 87 -10.36 -13.67 9.33
C CYS A 87 -11.08 -13.63 10.68
N THR A 88 -10.86 -14.60 11.55
CA THR A 88 -11.38 -14.54 12.94
C THR A 88 -10.59 -13.58 13.84
N SER A 89 -9.42 -13.14 13.39
CA SER A 89 -8.63 -12.09 14.03
C SER A 89 -9.04 -10.71 13.48
N PRO A 90 -8.87 -9.63 14.27
CA PRO A 90 -9.09 -8.28 13.78
C PRO A 90 -8.18 -7.96 12.58
N HIS A 91 -8.76 -7.52 11.46
CA HIS A 91 -8.04 -7.25 10.21
C HIS A 91 -8.52 -5.95 9.56
N ASP A 92 -7.72 -5.40 8.66
CA ASP A 92 -8.04 -4.14 7.98
C ASP A 92 -8.94 -4.34 6.77
N ALA A 93 -8.70 -5.40 6.01
CA ALA A 93 -9.41 -5.65 4.76
C ALA A 93 -9.59 -7.14 4.47
N GLU A 94 -10.59 -7.46 3.65
CA GLU A 94 -10.89 -8.80 3.17
C GLU A 94 -11.01 -8.81 1.64
N VAL A 95 -10.34 -9.76 0.98
CA VAL A 95 -10.38 -9.92 -0.46
C VAL A 95 -11.72 -10.55 -0.89
N PHE A 96 -12.50 -9.82 -1.65
CA PHE A 96 -13.78 -10.33 -2.19
C PHE A 96 -13.72 -10.72 -3.66
N GLY A 97 -12.68 -10.29 -4.40
CA GLY A 97 -12.51 -10.61 -5.81
C GLY A 97 -11.06 -10.58 -6.24
N VAL A 98 -10.69 -11.50 -7.13
CA VAL A 98 -9.41 -11.49 -7.83
C VAL A 98 -9.72 -11.66 -9.30
N THR A 99 -9.33 -10.70 -10.12
CA THR A 99 -9.71 -10.66 -11.53
C THR A 99 -8.54 -10.15 -12.39
N THR A 100 -8.78 -10.02 -13.70
CA THR A 100 -7.74 -9.63 -14.65
C THR A 100 -8.27 -8.56 -15.59
N LEU A 101 -7.52 -7.49 -15.77
CA LEU A 101 -7.84 -6.42 -16.72
C LEU A 101 -7.90 -6.97 -18.15
N PRO A 102 -8.96 -6.65 -18.92
CA PRO A 102 -9.10 -7.08 -20.29
C PRO A 102 -8.11 -6.35 -21.19
N SER A 103 -7.06 -7.05 -21.65
CA SER A 103 -6.12 -6.52 -22.63
C SER A 103 -5.47 -7.65 -23.43
N ALA A 104 -5.00 -7.33 -24.64
CA ALA A 104 -4.17 -8.27 -25.40
C ALA A 104 -2.79 -8.43 -24.73
N PRO A 105 -2.16 -9.62 -24.83
CA PRO A 105 -0.78 -9.80 -24.37
C PRO A 105 0.16 -8.77 -25.02
N GLY A 106 1.03 -8.17 -24.23
CA GLY A 106 1.97 -7.14 -24.69
C GLY A 106 1.33 -5.80 -25.07
N ALA A 107 0.06 -5.57 -24.74
CA ALA A 107 -0.58 -4.28 -24.95
C ALA A 107 0.14 -3.15 -24.21
N LEU A 108 0.18 -1.97 -24.79
CA LEU A 108 0.73 -0.77 -24.15
C LEU A 108 -0.08 -0.44 -22.89
N TYR A 109 0.59 0.12 -21.89
CA TYR A 109 -0.07 0.63 -20.68
C TYR A 109 -1.03 1.76 -21.06
N PRO A 110 -2.33 1.66 -20.72
CA PRO A 110 -3.32 2.66 -21.17
C PRO A 110 -3.32 3.96 -20.34
N GLY A 111 -2.50 4.02 -19.30
CA GLY A 111 -2.46 5.10 -18.32
C GLY A 111 -3.17 4.74 -17.03
N VAL A 112 -2.72 5.37 -15.92
CA VAL A 112 -3.22 5.08 -14.58
C VAL A 112 -4.73 5.31 -14.45
N ASP A 113 -5.25 6.40 -15.01
CA ASP A 113 -6.68 6.73 -14.93
C ASP A 113 -7.58 5.67 -15.57
N GLU A 114 -7.14 5.08 -16.68
CA GLU A 114 -7.90 4.03 -17.36
C GLU A 114 -7.79 2.69 -16.64
N VAL A 115 -6.61 2.35 -16.11
CA VAL A 115 -6.43 1.14 -15.29
C VAL A 115 -7.26 1.22 -14.02
N ASP A 116 -7.24 2.35 -13.33
CA ASP A 116 -8.04 2.62 -12.14
C ASP A 116 -9.54 2.45 -12.42
N ARG A 117 -10.05 3.14 -13.45
CA ARG A 117 -11.46 3.05 -13.85
C ARG A 117 -11.91 1.62 -14.14
N LEU A 118 -11.12 0.88 -14.92
CA LEU A 118 -11.42 -0.51 -15.26
C LEU A 118 -11.38 -1.42 -14.04
N SER A 119 -10.41 -1.22 -13.15
CA SER A 119 -10.30 -1.99 -11.90
C SER A 119 -11.51 -1.77 -11.01
N PHE A 120 -11.93 -0.52 -10.84
CA PHE A 120 -13.14 -0.19 -10.09
C PHE A 120 -14.37 -0.90 -10.67
N GLU A 121 -14.59 -0.83 -12.00
CA GLU A 121 -15.73 -1.47 -12.65
C GLU A 121 -15.74 -3.00 -12.48
N LEU A 122 -14.57 -3.63 -12.56
CA LEU A 122 -14.43 -5.08 -12.34
C LEU A 122 -14.76 -5.44 -10.89
N CYS A 123 -14.22 -4.71 -9.94
CA CYS A 123 -14.46 -4.95 -8.51
C CYS A 123 -15.93 -4.72 -8.13
N MET A 124 -16.55 -3.68 -8.66
CA MET A 124 -18.00 -3.45 -8.48
C MET A 124 -18.85 -4.64 -8.94
N GLY A 125 -18.46 -5.31 -10.05
CA GLY A 125 -19.14 -6.49 -10.56
C GLY A 125 -19.08 -7.72 -9.66
N GLU A 126 -17.98 -7.87 -8.91
CA GLU A 126 -17.75 -9.03 -8.02
C GLU A 126 -18.36 -8.83 -6.62
N PHE A 127 -18.53 -7.58 -6.16
CA PHE A 127 -18.88 -7.24 -4.79
C PHE A 127 -20.21 -7.91 -4.34
N ALA A 128 -21.28 -7.75 -5.12
CA ALA A 128 -22.58 -8.29 -4.75
C ALA A 128 -22.60 -9.82 -4.68
N THR A 129 -21.78 -10.48 -5.49
CA THR A 129 -21.64 -11.95 -5.47
C THR A 129 -21.00 -12.41 -4.16
N TYR A 130 -20.07 -11.65 -3.63
CA TYR A 130 -19.36 -11.99 -2.41
C TYR A 130 -20.13 -11.60 -1.13
N VAL A 131 -20.50 -10.33 -1.01
CA VAL A 131 -21.15 -9.78 0.20
C VAL A 131 -22.63 -10.12 0.25
N GLY A 132 -23.29 -10.28 -0.91
CA GLY A 132 -24.71 -10.61 -1.02
C GLY A 132 -25.65 -9.42 -1.02
N ILE A 133 -25.10 -8.20 -1.21
CA ILE A 133 -25.82 -6.94 -1.39
C ILE A 133 -25.03 -6.07 -2.38
N ASP A 134 -25.69 -5.15 -3.09
CA ASP A 134 -25.02 -4.21 -3.97
C ASP A 134 -24.10 -3.27 -3.19
N PHE A 135 -22.95 -2.91 -3.79
CA PHE A 135 -21.97 -2.04 -3.15
C PHE A 135 -22.57 -0.72 -2.65
N LEU A 136 -23.45 -0.10 -3.45
CA LEU A 136 -24.09 1.19 -3.10
C LEU A 136 -25.06 1.10 -1.91
N ASP A 137 -25.50 -0.10 -1.56
CA ASP A 137 -26.36 -0.38 -0.42
C ASP A 137 -25.58 -0.93 0.79
N SER A 138 -24.28 -1.17 0.63
CA SER A 138 -23.38 -1.73 1.64
C SER A 138 -22.80 -0.65 2.54
N MET A 139 -22.38 -1.06 3.73
CA MET A 139 -21.63 -0.21 4.66
C MET A 139 -20.12 -0.20 4.41
N TRP A 140 -19.63 -1.11 3.54
CA TRP A 140 -18.19 -1.28 3.30
C TRP A 140 -17.65 -0.31 2.25
N GLU A 141 -16.40 0.09 2.41
CA GLU A 141 -15.62 0.76 1.37
C GLU A 141 -15.00 -0.29 0.44
N LEU A 142 -14.87 0.05 -0.83
CA LEU A 142 -14.21 -0.79 -1.84
C LEU A 142 -12.83 -0.24 -2.13
N THR A 143 -11.82 -1.07 -1.94
CA THR A 143 -10.43 -0.78 -2.31
C THR A 143 -9.91 -1.86 -3.27
N TYR A 144 -8.87 -1.53 -4.02
CA TYR A 144 -8.29 -2.50 -4.96
C TYR A 144 -6.82 -2.20 -5.24
N ILE A 145 -6.08 -3.27 -5.51
CA ILE A 145 -4.70 -3.23 -5.97
C ILE A 145 -4.72 -3.52 -7.45
N PHE A 146 -4.01 -2.74 -8.25
CA PHE A 146 -3.97 -2.87 -9.70
C PHE A 146 -2.54 -2.68 -10.24
N PRO A 147 -2.25 -3.10 -11.51
CA PRO A 147 -0.92 -3.05 -12.07
C PRO A 147 -0.39 -1.63 -12.23
N ALA A 148 0.84 -1.39 -11.78
CA ALA A 148 1.60 -0.20 -12.13
C ALA A 148 2.13 -0.30 -13.58
N GLU A 149 2.50 0.83 -14.21
CA GLU A 149 3.08 0.83 -15.56
C GLU A 149 4.31 -0.08 -15.66
N GLU A 150 5.15 -0.14 -14.63
CA GLU A 150 6.33 -0.98 -14.61
C GLU A 150 5.98 -2.47 -14.65
N SER A 151 5.08 -2.95 -13.77
CA SER A 151 4.67 -4.35 -13.73
C SER A 151 3.91 -4.76 -15.00
N TRP A 152 3.05 -3.87 -15.50
CA TRP A 152 2.34 -4.05 -16.78
C TRP A 152 3.29 -4.34 -17.94
N ARG A 153 4.36 -3.53 -18.07
CA ARG A 153 5.30 -3.62 -19.19
C ARG A 153 6.32 -4.74 -19.04
N LYS A 154 6.77 -4.98 -17.82
CA LYS A 154 7.88 -5.91 -17.56
C LYS A 154 7.42 -7.34 -17.36
N TYR A 155 6.27 -7.53 -16.75
CA TYR A 155 5.75 -8.84 -16.36
C TYR A 155 4.42 -9.20 -17.02
N ASP A 156 3.91 -8.34 -17.90
CA ASP A 156 2.56 -8.46 -18.50
C ASP A 156 1.46 -8.58 -17.44
N ASP A 157 1.67 -7.90 -16.30
CA ASP A 157 0.77 -7.90 -15.16
C ASP A 157 -0.56 -7.23 -15.49
N ARG A 158 -1.66 -7.90 -15.16
CA ARG A 158 -3.04 -7.46 -15.36
C ARG A 158 -3.91 -7.75 -14.15
N LEU A 159 -3.28 -8.22 -13.07
CA LEU A 159 -3.99 -8.65 -11.87
C LEU A 159 -4.68 -7.47 -11.18
N VAL A 160 -5.92 -7.69 -10.78
CA VAL A 160 -6.67 -6.79 -9.90
C VAL A 160 -7.14 -7.58 -8.69
N VAL A 161 -6.74 -7.14 -7.51
CA VAL A 161 -7.19 -7.69 -6.23
C VAL A 161 -8.18 -6.73 -5.62
N CYS A 162 -9.44 -7.14 -5.48
CA CYS A 162 -10.52 -6.35 -4.93
C CYS A 162 -10.71 -6.67 -3.45
N SER A 163 -10.69 -5.68 -2.59
CA SER A 163 -10.87 -5.83 -1.14
C SER A 163 -11.91 -4.86 -0.60
N LEU A 164 -12.51 -5.23 0.51
CA LEU A 164 -13.40 -4.37 1.29
C LEU A 164 -12.77 -4.02 2.63
N ASN A 165 -13.07 -2.84 3.14
CA ASN A 165 -12.63 -2.35 4.44
C ASN A 165 -13.70 -1.47 5.09
N ASP A 166 -13.56 -1.20 6.39
CA ASP A 166 -14.39 -0.21 7.09
C ASP A 166 -14.04 1.21 6.58
N PRO A 167 -15.03 2.07 6.23
CA PRO A 167 -14.76 3.42 5.70
C PRO A 167 -14.09 4.36 6.71
N ASN A 168 -14.04 4.01 7.99
CA ASN A 168 -13.32 4.75 9.03
C ASN A 168 -12.02 4.04 9.44
N PHE A 169 -11.60 3.01 8.68
CA PHE A 169 -10.40 2.21 8.94
C PHE A 169 -10.40 1.51 10.32
N ASN A 170 -11.59 1.16 10.82
CA ASN A 170 -11.68 0.28 11.97
C ASN A 170 -11.38 -1.15 11.55
N LYS A 171 -10.85 -1.94 12.49
CA LYS A 171 -10.66 -3.37 12.25
C LYS A 171 -12.00 -4.09 12.08
N ILE A 172 -12.03 -5.01 11.14
CA ILE A 172 -13.13 -5.93 10.87
C ILE A 172 -12.85 -7.22 11.63
N GLU A 173 -13.88 -7.86 12.15
CA GLU A 173 -13.80 -9.20 12.75
C GLU A 173 -14.73 -10.17 12.00
N GLY A 174 -14.20 -11.32 11.63
CA GLY A 174 -14.94 -12.33 10.87
C GLY A 174 -15.05 -11.98 9.39
N SER A 175 -15.30 -12.99 8.56
CA SER A 175 -15.49 -12.79 7.11
C SER A 175 -16.81 -12.10 6.81
N GLN A 176 -16.80 -11.21 5.82
CA GLN A 176 -17.96 -10.45 5.36
C GLN A 176 -18.71 -11.18 4.22
N ARG A 177 -18.27 -12.37 3.85
CA ARG A 177 -18.92 -13.18 2.81
C ARG A 177 -20.37 -13.50 3.17
N GLY A 178 -21.32 -13.03 2.35
CA GLY A 178 -22.74 -13.31 2.49
C GLY A 178 -23.43 -12.62 3.66
N THR A 179 -22.78 -11.66 4.33
CA THR A 179 -23.34 -10.93 5.49
C THR A 179 -24.48 -10.00 5.12
N ARG A 180 -24.50 -9.47 3.88
CA ARG A 180 -25.48 -8.50 3.38
C ARG A 180 -25.51 -7.18 4.16
N THR A 181 -24.32 -6.72 4.59
CA THR A 181 -24.14 -5.47 5.35
C THR A 181 -23.36 -4.42 4.57
#